data_29c48ceef28610c2c8a2efd12f5c4e8c
#
_entry.id   29c48ceef28610c2c8a2efd12f5c4e8c
#
_cell.length_a   1.000
_cell.length_b   1.000
_cell.length_c   1.000
_cell.angle_alpha   90.00
_cell.angle_beta   90.00
_cell.angle_gamma   90.00
#
_symmetry.space_group_name_H-M   'P 1'
#
loop_
_entity.id
_entity.type
_entity.pdbx_description
1 polymer ?
#
loop_
_entity_poly.entity_id
_entity_poly.type
_entity_poly.pdbx_seq_one_letter_code
_entity_poly.pdbx_strand_id
1 'polypeptide(L)'
;MKEKLDKLLKLELNELDKLDLEKELSNLKLTSHKIYQEYLLEKHENCEKNLEIKANNKRLSKIHHLYSLAKRIEDKREKERIELQKKMLRDFDNHQGER
;
A
#
# COMPACT_ATOMS: atom_id res chain seq x y z
N MET A 1 -13.74 -4.15 -5.33
CA MET A 1 -12.30 -3.99 -5.06
C MET A 1 -11.47 -3.90 -6.33
N LYS A 2 -11.73 -4.76 -7.29
CA LYS A 2 -11.05 -4.73 -8.59
C LYS A 2 -11.26 -3.40 -9.34
N GLU A 3 -12.45 -2.82 -9.27
CA GLU A 3 -12.76 -1.54 -9.89
C GLU A 3 -11.95 -0.38 -9.31
N LYS A 4 -11.74 -0.39 -8.00
CA LYS A 4 -10.96 0.63 -7.30
C LYS A 4 -9.48 0.56 -7.69
N LEU A 5 -8.97 -0.66 -7.79
CA LEU A 5 -7.61 -0.91 -8.23
C LEU A 5 -7.43 -0.49 -9.69
N ASP A 6 -8.42 -0.78 -10.55
CA ASP A 6 -8.40 -0.41 -11.97
C ASP A 6 -8.27 1.10 -12.17
N LYS A 7 -8.91 1.90 -11.33
CA LYS A 7 -8.80 3.37 -11.40
C LYS A 7 -7.36 3.83 -11.23
N LEU A 8 -6.64 3.23 -10.30
CA LEU A 8 -5.24 3.56 -10.06
C LEU A 8 -4.33 2.99 -11.14
N LEU A 9 -4.67 1.83 -11.69
CA LEU A 9 -3.87 1.19 -12.73
C LEU A 9 -3.97 1.86 -14.10
N LYS A 10 -4.95 2.73 -14.31
CA LYS A 10 -5.05 3.54 -15.52
C LYS A 10 -3.95 4.57 -15.61
N LEU A 11 -3.37 4.95 -14.47
CA LEU A 11 -2.27 5.90 -14.41
C LEU A 11 -0.95 5.19 -14.74
N GLU A 12 -0.03 5.92 -15.35
CA GLU A 12 1.32 5.42 -15.57
C GLU A 12 2.10 5.43 -14.25
N LEU A 13 3.18 4.65 -14.17
CA LEU A 13 3.99 4.55 -12.95
C LEU A 13 4.51 5.91 -12.48
N ASN A 14 4.89 6.77 -13.41
CA ASN A 14 5.36 8.13 -13.09
C ASN A 14 4.26 8.99 -12.47
N GLU A 15 3.03 8.82 -12.94
CA GLU A 15 1.87 9.54 -12.40
C GLU A 15 1.50 9.03 -11.01
N LEU A 16 1.62 7.72 -10.79
CA LEU A 16 1.39 7.11 -9.48
C LEU A 16 2.37 7.64 -8.43
N ASP A 17 3.63 7.81 -8.81
CA ASP A 17 4.66 8.33 -7.91
C ASP A 17 4.41 9.79 -7.52
N LYS A 18 3.82 10.58 -8.43
CA LYS A 18 3.51 11.99 -8.19
C LYS A 18 2.18 12.20 -7.47
N LEU A 19 1.29 11.19 -7.51
CA LEU A 19 -0.03 11.28 -6.88
C LEU A 19 0.10 11.26 -5.36
N ASP A 20 -0.80 11.96 -4.68
CA ASP A 20 -0.95 11.79 -3.23
C ASP A 20 -1.62 10.44 -2.96
N LEU A 21 -0.82 9.39 -3.07
CA LEU A 21 -1.26 8.02 -2.98
C LEU A 21 -1.89 7.72 -1.62
N GLU A 22 -1.37 8.32 -0.58
CA GLU A 22 -1.89 8.16 0.77
C GLU A 22 -3.37 8.56 0.86
N LYS A 23 -3.69 9.72 0.29
CA LYS A 23 -5.04 10.25 0.25
C LYS A 23 -5.95 9.37 -0.62
N GLU A 24 -5.48 8.97 -1.79
CA GLU A 24 -6.24 8.13 -2.71
C GLU A 24 -6.54 6.75 -2.12
N LEU A 25 -5.56 6.13 -1.48
CA LEU A 25 -5.76 4.84 -0.82
C LEU A 25 -6.76 4.96 0.34
N SER A 26 -6.71 6.03 1.09
CA SER A 26 -7.66 6.28 2.16
C SER A 26 -9.07 6.46 1.62
N ASN A 27 -9.24 7.23 0.56
CA ASN A 27 -10.53 7.46 -0.08
C ASN A 27 -11.13 6.17 -0.65
N LEU A 28 -10.31 5.33 -1.22
CA LEU A 28 -10.72 4.05 -1.81
C LEU A 28 -10.78 2.91 -0.79
N LYS A 29 -10.33 3.17 0.44
CA LYS A 29 -10.21 2.16 1.51
C LYS A 29 -9.37 0.96 1.08
N LEU A 30 -8.34 1.20 0.30
CA LEU A 30 -7.40 0.17 -0.13
C LEU A 30 -6.21 0.08 0.84
N THR A 31 -5.89 -1.13 1.27
CA THR A 31 -4.71 -1.41 2.07
C THR A 31 -3.69 -2.19 1.24
N SER A 32 -2.44 -2.20 1.65
CA SER A 32 -1.41 -2.99 0.97
C SER A 32 -1.78 -4.47 0.92
N HIS A 33 -2.38 -4.98 1.99
CA HIS A 33 -2.84 -6.37 2.05
C HIS A 33 -3.88 -6.69 0.99
N LYS A 34 -4.86 -5.82 0.80
CA LYS A 34 -5.91 -5.99 -0.22
C LYS A 34 -5.33 -5.94 -1.63
N ILE A 35 -4.41 -5.03 -1.88
CA ILE A 35 -3.72 -4.91 -3.17
C ILE A 35 -2.92 -6.17 -3.47
N TYR A 36 -2.21 -6.70 -2.47
CA TYR A 36 -1.43 -7.91 -2.62
C TYR A 36 -2.32 -9.13 -2.89
N GLN A 37 -3.46 -9.22 -2.24
CA GLN A 37 -4.42 -10.30 -2.49
C GLN A 37 -4.91 -10.29 -3.94
N GLU A 38 -5.24 -9.11 -4.48
CA GLU A 38 -5.64 -8.97 -5.88
C GLU A 38 -4.51 -9.36 -6.83
N TYR A 39 -3.28 -8.99 -6.50
CA TYR A 39 -2.11 -9.40 -7.27
C TYR A 39 -2.00 -10.92 -7.35
N LEU A 40 -2.14 -11.61 -6.22
CA LEU A 40 -2.07 -13.07 -6.16
C LEU A 40 -3.21 -13.73 -6.94
N LEU A 41 -4.41 -13.20 -6.84
CA LEU A 41 -5.58 -13.71 -7.57
C LEU A 41 -5.39 -13.58 -9.08
N GLU A 42 -4.97 -12.43 -9.57
CA GLU A 42 -4.71 -12.23 -10.99
C GLU A 42 -3.56 -13.11 -11.49
N LYS A 43 -2.51 -13.24 -10.70
CA LYS A 43 -1.39 -14.11 -11.03
C LYS A 43 -1.82 -15.57 -11.16
N HIS A 44 -2.66 -16.02 -10.24
CA HIS A 44 -3.20 -17.37 -10.25
C HIS A 44 -4.11 -17.61 -11.46
N GLU A 45 -5.02 -16.67 -11.75
CA GLU A 45 -5.89 -16.74 -12.93
C GLU A 45 -5.08 -16.81 -14.23
N ASN A 46 -4.04 -16.00 -14.34
CA ASN A 46 -3.17 -16.00 -15.51
C ASN A 46 -2.43 -17.33 -15.69
N CYS A 47 -2.01 -17.96 -14.60
CA CYS A 47 -1.38 -19.27 -14.62
C CYS A 47 -2.35 -20.36 -15.06
N GLU A 48 -3.58 -20.34 -14.56
CA GLU A 48 -4.61 -21.31 -14.93
C GLU A 48 -5.01 -21.22 -16.40
N LYS A 49 -5.07 -20.00 -16.91
CA LYS A 49 -5.49 -19.74 -18.30
C LYS A 49 -4.32 -19.81 -19.29
N ASN A 50 -3.10 -20.06 -18.83
CA ASN A 50 -1.88 -20.01 -19.64
C ASN A 50 -1.72 -18.69 -20.42
N LEU A 51 -2.18 -17.59 -19.82
CA LEU A 51 -2.10 -16.27 -20.43
C LEU A 51 -0.77 -15.60 -20.06
N GLU A 52 0.25 -15.85 -20.85
CA GLU A 52 1.52 -15.13 -20.76
C GLU A 52 1.52 -13.94 -21.74
N ILE A 53 0.51 -13.08 -21.63
CA ILE A 53 0.41 -11.89 -22.46
C ILE A 53 1.21 -10.78 -21.79
N LYS A 54 2.03 -10.06 -22.56
CA LYS A 54 2.83 -8.92 -22.08
C LYS A 54 1.97 -7.89 -21.36
N ALA A 55 0.73 -7.67 -21.81
CA ALA A 55 -0.21 -6.74 -21.18
C ALA A 55 -0.55 -7.16 -19.74
N ASN A 56 -0.75 -8.47 -19.49
CA ASN A 56 -1.03 -9.00 -18.17
C ASN A 56 0.18 -8.87 -17.23
N ASN A 57 1.37 -9.15 -17.75
CA ASN A 57 2.61 -9.00 -17.00
C ASN A 57 2.86 -7.54 -16.63
N LYS A 58 2.56 -6.62 -17.53
CA LYS A 58 2.67 -5.17 -17.30
C LYS A 58 1.69 -4.73 -16.22
N ARG A 59 0.46 -5.25 -16.26
CA ARG A 59 -0.55 -5.00 -15.23
C ARG A 59 -0.11 -5.53 -13.86
N LEU A 60 0.38 -6.75 -13.80
CA LEU A 60 0.89 -7.35 -12.57
C LEU A 60 2.05 -6.55 -11.98
N SER A 61 2.95 -6.06 -12.82
CA SER A 61 4.06 -5.20 -12.37
C SER A 61 3.55 -3.89 -11.77
N LYS A 62 2.52 -3.29 -12.36
CA LYS A 62 1.89 -2.06 -11.83
C LYS A 62 1.24 -2.33 -10.48
N ILE A 63 0.52 -3.43 -10.33
CA ILE A 63 -0.12 -3.82 -9.07
C ILE A 63 0.95 -4.02 -7.99
N HIS A 64 2.04 -4.69 -8.32
CA HIS A 64 3.14 -4.90 -7.39
C HIS A 64 3.79 -3.57 -6.97
N HIS A 65 3.99 -2.67 -7.92
CA HIS A 65 4.53 -1.35 -7.64
C HIS A 65 3.61 -0.56 -6.69
N LEU A 66 2.31 -0.60 -6.97
CA LEU A 66 1.30 0.04 -6.12
C LEU A 66 1.30 -0.55 -4.71
N TYR A 67 1.41 -1.87 -4.61
CA TYR A 67 1.55 -2.55 -3.32
C TYR A 67 2.76 -2.06 -2.54
N SER A 68 3.91 -1.96 -3.21
CA SER A 68 5.15 -1.49 -2.59
C SER A 68 5.01 -0.07 -2.05
N LEU A 69 4.39 0.81 -2.81
CA LEU A 69 4.14 2.20 -2.38
C LEU A 69 3.18 2.25 -1.19
N ALA A 70 2.09 1.48 -1.26
CA ALA A 70 1.12 1.41 -0.17
C ALA A 70 1.75 0.89 1.11
N LYS A 71 2.58 -0.13 1.01
CA LYS A 71 3.29 -0.69 2.15
C LYS A 71 4.26 0.30 2.77
N ARG A 72 4.98 1.07 1.97
CA ARG A 72 5.87 2.13 2.47
C ARG A 72 5.10 3.18 3.27
N ILE A 73 3.93 3.57 2.78
CA ILE A 73 3.07 4.54 3.46
C ILE A 73 2.60 3.98 4.80
N GLU A 74 2.14 2.74 4.82
CA GLU A 74 1.67 2.07 6.03
C GLU A 74 2.79 1.90 7.06
N ASP A 75 3.96 1.48 6.62
CA ASP A 75 5.14 1.32 7.48
C ASP A 75 5.56 2.66 8.09
N LYS A 76 5.51 3.72 7.32
CA LYS A 76 5.82 5.07 7.80
C LYS A 76 4.83 5.52 8.87
N ARG A 77 3.53 5.30 8.65
CA ARG A 77 2.49 5.63 9.61
C ARG A 77 2.65 4.83 10.90
N GLU A 78 2.93 3.54 10.78
CA GLU A 78 3.14 2.67 11.93
C GLU A 78 4.36 3.13 12.74
N LYS A 79 5.45 3.45 12.05
CA LYS A 79 6.67 3.94 12.67
C LYS A 79 6.43 5.25 13.42
N GLU A 80 5.70 6.17 12.82
CA GLU A 80 5.32 7.44 13.45
C GLU A 80 4.46 7.20 14.69
N ARG A 81 3.54 6.25 14.61
CA ARG A 81 2.67 5.87 15.73
C ARG A 81 3.50 5.31 16.89
N ILE A 82 4.43 4.41 16.60
CA ILE A 82 5.31 3.81 17.60
C ILE A 82 6.19 4.88 18.26
N GLU A 83 6.75 5.78 17.47
CA GLU A 83 7.56 6.89 17.99
C GLU A 83 6.74 7.81 18.90
N LEU A 84 5.50 8.09 18.51
CA LEU A 84 4.59 8.91 19.31
C LEU A 84 4.26 8.22 20.64
N GLN A 85 3.99 6.91 20.62
CA GLN A 85 3.75 6.14 21.83
C GLN A 85 4.96 6.14 22.75
N LYS A 86 6.15 5.95 22.22
CA LYS A 86 7.39 5.99 22.98
C LYS A 86 7.60 7.36 23.62
N LYS A 87 7.30 8.43 22.89
CA LYS A 87 7.40 9.80 23.40
C LYS A 87 6.41 10.02 24.55
N MET A 88 5.18 9.56 24.40
CA MET A 88 4.18 9.65 25.45
C MET A 88 4.60 8.90 26.71
N LEU A 89 5.16 7.69 26.54
CA LEU A 89 5.65 6.89 27.66
C LEU A 89 6.84 7.55 28.36
N ARG A 90 7.75 8.17 27.61
CA ARG A 90 8.88 8.93 28.17
C ARG A 90 8.40 10.11 29.00
N ASP A 91 7.46 10.87 28.48
CA ASP A 91 6.89 12.02 29.18
C ASP A 91 6.19 11.56 30.46
N PHE A 92 5.52 10.43 30.42
CA PHE A 92 4.88 9.84 31.61
C PHE A 92 5.91 9.40 32.64
N ASP A 93 6.99 8.71 32.22
CA ASP A 93 8.06 8.27 33.11
C ASP A 93 8.82 9.46 33.72
N ASN A 94 9.11 10.46 32.92
CA ASN A 94 9.76 11.68 33.41
C ASN A 94 8.89 12.43 34.44
N HIS A 95 7.60 12.45 34.21
CA HIS A 95 6.65 13.08 35.12
C HIS A 95 6.58 12.32 36.46
N GLN A 96 6.64 11.00 36.43
CA GLN A 96 6.72 10.18 37.63
C GLN A 96 8.06 10.31 38.34
N GLY A 97 9.14 10.47 37.56
CA GLY A 97 10.49 10.61 38.10
C GLY A 97 10.74 11.93 38.87
N GLU A 98 9.91 12.92 38.65
CA GLU A 98 9.97 14.21 39.33
C GLU A 98 9.42 14.19 40.78
N ARG A 99 8.83 13.09 41.14
CA ARG A 99 8.37 12.87 42.51
C ARG A 99 9.51 12.33 43.36
#